data_f0f63231baa1e690be90fa2c308eb052
#
_entry.id   f0f63231baa1e690be90fa2c308eb052
#
_cell.length_a   1.000
_cell.length_b   1.000
_cell.length_c   1.000
_cell.angle_alpha   90.00
_cell.angle_beta   90.00
_cell.angle_gamma   90.00
#
_symmetry.space_group_name_H-M   'P 1'
#
loop_
_entity.id
_entity.type
_entity.pdbx_description
1 polymer ?
#
loop_
_entity_poly.entity_id
_entity_poly.type
_entity_poly.pdbx_seq_one_letter_code
_entity_poly.pdbx_strand_id
1 'polypeptide(L)'
;MRLFDKNRGKEISRPACSMERFELWWTLLETAIQTPSPHNVQPWRIRLVSEREAELYVDRKRTLPKEDTTGSFILSAMGMFMEAIALLAAPRGFSLEFDLIHAAEWYAETIVHDRKTDLLPFARLHLSPCSPRETPYPESLFLKRRTSRICSLPTPVGETAVASLANLAIQWGQRYEQITDSDQVENILAHNTNALFEDLNNPEYHDEIVSWFRFTDRAAKRHRDGLDWRCMNTSRSAFWLAARMPKLLLFPFTRSLLKRQYRRQLGLVPTIGMLAGDFFRAASAFETGRFLIRFWLETARLGLFIHPYGNLVTNPSAANWLAETTKIKDIWLIFKIGHSETPPKSYRRSLAEAMVGQL
;
A
#
# COMPACT_ATOMS: atom_id res chain seq x y z
N MET A 1 -25.35 -33.43 -2.66
CA MET A 1 -26.41 -32.40 -2.54
C MET A 1 -25.84 -31.11 -3.14
N ARG A 2 -26.18 -30.81 -4.40
CA ARG A 2 -25.66 -29.66 -5.17
C ARG A 2 -26.53 -28.45 -4.85
N LEU A 3 -25.95 -27.46 -4.15
CA LEU A 3 -26.58 -26.14 -3.97
C LEU A 3 -26.28 -25.30 -5.21
N PHE A 4 -27.25 -25.05 -6.03
CA PHE A 4 -27.21 -24.13 -7.16
C PHE A 4 -27.25 -22.69 -6.64
N ASP A 5 -26.13 -21.97 -6.76
CA ASP A 5 -26.08 -20.52 -6.55
C ASP A 5 -26.32 -19.80 -7.88
N LYS A 6 -27.47 -19.11 -7.99
CA LYS A 6 -27.98 -18.44 -9.20
C LYS A 6 -27.33 -17.07 -9.50
N ASN A 7 -26.16 -16.73 -8.96
CA ASN A 7 -25.50 -15.44 -9.18
C ASN A 7 -24.02 -15.56 -9.60
N ARG A 8 -23.70 -16.56 -10.41
CA ARG A 8 -22.39 -16.58 -11.09
C ARG A 8 -22.38 -15.57 -12.22
N GLY A 9 -21.81 -14.38 -11.94
CA GLY A 9 -21.24 -13.58 -13.01
C GLY A 9 -20.25 -14.46 -13.82
N LYS A 10 -20.27 -14.32 -15.15
CA LYS A 10 -19.48 -15.10 -16.09
C LYS A 10 -18.06 -15.35 -15.53
N GLU A 11 -17.77 -16.57 -15.12
CA GLU A 11 -16.40 -17.07 -15.08
C GLU A 11 -15.88 -16.95 -16.51
N ILE A 12 -14.89 -16.07 -16.72
CA ILE A 12 -14.12 -16.04 -17.96
C ILE A 12 -13.35 -17.36 -17.96
N SER A 13 -13.85 -18.33 -18.71
CA SER A 13 -13.16 -19.60 -18.94
C SER A 13 -11.80 -19.29 -19.55
N ARG A 14 -10.73 -19.56 -18.83
CA ARG A 14 -9.35 -19.43 -19.30
C ARG A 14 -9.18 -20.34 -20.52
N PRO A 15 -8.69 -19.87 -21.67
CA PRO A 15 -8.40 -20.78 -22.77
C PRO A 15 -7.28 -21.74 -22.35
N ALA A 16 -7.55 -23.02 -22.30
CA ALA A 16 -6.66 -24.06 -21.76
C ALA A 16 -5.23 -24.03 -22.37
N CYS A 17 -5.10 -23.75 -23.66
CA CYS A 17 -3.82 -23.72 -24.38
C CYS A 17 -2.93 -22.52 -23.99
N SER A 18 -3.49 -21.37 -23.56
CA SER A 18 -2.70 -20.21 -23.15
C SER A 18 -2.23 -20.32 -21.67
N MET A 19 -2.90 -21.14 -20.86
CA MET A 19 -2.51 -21.35 -19.47
C MET A 19 -1.20 -22.11 -19.30
N GLU A 20 -0.99 -23.18 -20.05
CA GLU A 20 0.23 -23.97 -19.98
C GLU A 20 1.45 -23.13 -20.35
N ARG A 21 1.34 -22.28 -21.38
CA ARG A 21 2.42 -21.41 -21.83
C ARG A 21 2.86 -20.37 -20.81
N PHE A 22 1.97 -19.88 -19.96
CA PHE A 22 2.23 -18.81 -19.00
C PHE A 22 2.10 -19.25 -17.53
N GLU A 23 2.14 -20.54 -17.26
CA GLU A 23 1.88 -21.12 -15.94
C GLU A 23 2.75 -20.51 -14.84
N LEU A 24 4.04 -20.31 -15.12
CA LEU A 24 4.97 -19.68 -14.16
C LEU A 24 4.50 -18.25 -13.81
N TRP A 25 4.22 -17.43 -14.81
CA TRP A 25 3.74 -16.07 -14.57
C TRP A 25 2.42 -16.04 -13.80
N TRP A 26 1.48 -16.91 -14.17
CA TRP A 26 0.20 -17.00 -13.45
C TRP A 26 0.42 -17.30 -11.97
N THR A 27 1.26 -18.29 -11.67
CA THR A 27 1.57 -18.71 -10.30
C THR A 27 2.20 -17.56 -9.50
N LEU A 28 3.15 -16.82 -10.07
CA LEU A 28 3.78 -15.68 -9.40
C LEU A 28 2.81 -14.52 -9.19
N LEU A 29 2.07 -14.19 -10.24
CA LEU A 29 1.20 -13.00 -10.25
C LEU A 29 -0.03 -13.15 -9.37
N GLU A 30 -0.61 -14.35 -9.21
CA GLU A 30 -1.74 -14.62 -8.30
C GLU A 30 -1.42 -14.21 -6.86
N THR A 31 -0.17 -14.35 -6.44
CA THR A 31 0.28 -13.88 -5.13
C THR A 31 0.81 -12.45 -5.17
N ALA A 32 1.55 -12.06 -6.20
CA ALA A 32 2.11 -10.72 -6.32
C ALA A 32 1.04 -9.62 -6.31
N ILE A 33 -0.17 -9.85 -6.84
CA ILE A 33 -1.31 -8.90 -6.77
C ILE A 33 -1.78 -8.60 -5.34
N GLN A 34 -1.33 -9.36 -4.32
CA GLN A 34 -1.60 -9.07 -2.91
C GLN A 34 -0.72 -7.93 -2.36
N THR A 35 0.24 -7.45 -3.15
CA THR A 35 1.09 -6.31 -2.81
C THR A 35 0.24 -5.10 -2.38
N PRO A 36 0.65 -4.36 -1.34
CA PRO A 36 -0.04 -3.12 -0.97
C PRO A 36 0.23 -2.01 -1.99
N SER A 37 -0.64 -1.02 -2.00
CA SER A 37 -0.45 0.25 -2.70
C SER A 37 -1.16 1.38 -1.93
N PRO A 38 -0.79 2.65 -2.12
CA PRO A 38 -1.51 3.77 -1.54
C PRO A 38 -3.00 3.62 -1.83
N HIS A 39 -3.87 3.89 -0.87
CA HIS A 39 -5.33 3.74 -0.98
C HIS A 39 -5.82 2.43 -1.63
N ASN A 40 -4.96 1.40 -1.73
CA ASN A 40 -5.25 0.15 -2.44
C ASN A 40 -5.65 0.38 -3.92
N VAL A 41 -5.01 1.36 -4.58
CA VAL A 41 -5.31 1.72 -5.97
C VAL A 41 -4.87 0.63 -6.95
N GLN A 42 -3.81 -0.14 -6.63
CA GLN A 42 -3.28 -1.25 -7.45
C GLN A 42 -2.96 -0.76 -8.89
N PRO A 43 -1.92 0.10 -9.05
CA PRO A 43 -1.69 0.82 -10.30
C PRO A 43 -1.10 -0.03 -11.43
N TRP A 44 -0.68 -1.25 -11.14
CA TRP A 44 -0.02 -2.15 -12.09
C TRP A 44 -1.00 -2.76 -13.08
N ARG A 45 -0.55 -2.85 -14.33
CA ARG A 45 -1.16 -3.61 -15.42
C ARG A 45 -0.07 -4.43 -16.10
N ILE A 46 -0.39 -5.65 -16.53
CA ILE A 46 0.60 -6.63 -16.98
C ILE A 46 0.19 -7.20 -18.32
N ARG A 47 1.15 -7.32 -19.25
CA ARG A 47 1.01 -8.05 -20.51
C ARG A 47 2.03 -9.16 -20.53
N LEU A 48 1.61 -10.41 -20.64
CA LEU A 48 2.50 -11.55 -20.83
C LEU A 48 2.91 -11.60 -22.31
N VAL A 49 4.20 -11.69 -22.56
CA VAL A 49 4.80 -11.71 -23.91
C VAL A 49 5.24 -13.12 -24.28
N SER A 50 5.97 -13.78 -23.39
CA SER A 50 6.42 -15.15 -23.54
C SER A 50 6.39 -15.89 -22.20
N GLU A 51 6.79 -17.14 -22.18
CA GLU A 51 6.92 -17.94 -20.94
C GLU A 51 7.76 -17.26 -19.87
N ARG A 52 8.72 -16.42 -20.28
CA ARG A 52 9.67 -15.75 -19.39
C ARG A 52 9.68 -14.22 -19.50
N GLU A 53 8.88 -13.66 -20.38
CA GLU A 53 8.83 -12.20 -20.59
C GLU A 53 7.45 -11.65 -20.33
N ALA A 54 7.43 -10.51 -19.67
CA ALA A 54 6.22 -9.73 -19.44
C ALA A 54 6.54 -8.23 -19.54
N GLU A 55 5.52 -7.46 -19.82
CA GLU A 55 5.58 -5.99 -19.77
C GLU A 55 4.69 -5.49 -18.65
N LEU A 56 5.21 -4.52 -17.92
CA LEU A 56 4.53 -3.86 -16.82
C LEU A 56 4.18 -2.44 -17.23
N TYR A 57 2.97 -2.02 -16.87
CA TYR A 57 2.43 -0.70 -17.15
C TYR A 57 1.89 -0.07 -15.87
N VAL A 58 1.93 1.27 -15.78
CA VAL A 58 1.18 2.05 -14.79
C VAL A 58 -0.19 2.41 -15.37
N ASP A 59 -1.26 2.04 -14.68
CA ASP A 59 -2.62 2.49 -14.98
C ASP A 59 -2.84 3.87 -14.35
N ARG A 60 -2.84 4.92 -15.15
CA ARG A 60 -2.96 6.31 -14.68
C ARG A 60 -4.31 6.64 -14.07
N LYS A 61 -5.35 5.89 -14.39
CA LYS A 61 -6.64 5.99 -13.70
C LYS A 61 -6.57 5.50 -12.25
N ARG A 62 -5.43 4.92 -11.86
CA ARG A 62 -5.16 4.35 -10.55
C ARG A 62 -3.98 5.03 -9.86
N THR A 63 -3.88 6.33 -10.01
CA THR A 63 -2.89 7.17 -9.36
C THR A 63 -3.57 8.19 -8.44
N LEU A 64 -2.80 8.93 -7.69
CA LEU A 64 -3.26 9.89 -6.66
C LEU A 64 -2.57 11.26 -6.89
N PRO A 65 -2.79 11.93 -8.04
CA PRO A 65 -2.00 13.10 -8.44
C PRO A 65 -2.16 14.32 -7.52
N LYS A 66 -3.17 14.35 -6.65
CA LYS A 66 -3.37 15.41 -5.67
C LYS A 66 -2.64 15.13 -4.35
N GLU A 67 -2.71 13.88 -3.88
CA GLU A 67 -2.04 13.47 -2.64
C GLU A 67 -0.58 13.11 -2.88
N ASP A 68 -0.26 12.39 -3.97
CA ASP A 68 1.09 11.98 -4.37
C ASP A 68 1.67 12.95 -5.40
N THR A 69 1.91 14.20 -4.98
CA THR A 69 2.38 15.29 -5.85
C THR A 69 3.77 15.06 -6.44
N THR A 70 4.54 14.15 -5.89
CA THR A 70 5.86 13.75 -6.39
C THR A 70 5.83 12.46 -7.22
N GLY A 71 4.70 11.74 -7.26
CA GLY A 71 4.59 10.41 -7.87
C GLY A 71 5.35 9.31 -7.12
N SER A 72 5.98 9.64 -5.98
CA SER A 72 6.86 8.73 -5.25
C SER A 72 6.12 7.53 -4.66
N PHE A 73 4.91 7.72 -4.18
CA PHE A 73 4.12 6.61 -3.62
C PHE A 73 3.64 5.62 -4.69
N ILE A 74 3.31 6.10 -5.90
CA ILE A 74 2.98 5.22 -7.02
C ILE A 74 4.23 4.49 -7.53
N LEU A 75 5.37 5.17 -7.67
CA LEU A 75 6.64 4.52 -8.01
C LEU A 75 7.05 3.47 -6.98
N SER A 76 6.88 3.77 -5.69
CA SER A 76 7.08 2.81 -4.61
C SER A 76 6.15 1.59 -4.74
N ALA A 77 4.87 1.79 -5.09
CA ALA A 77 3.95 0.68 -5.33
C ALA A 77 4.38 -0.22 -6.49
N MET A 78 4.93 0.36 -7.56
CA MET A 78 5.50 -0.42 -8.67
C MET A 78 6.74 -1.19 -8.24
N GLY A 79 7.64 -0.57 -7.47
CA GLY A 79 8.81 -1.23 -6.87
C GLY A 79 8.41 -2.39 -5.95
N MET A 80 7.43 -2.17 -5.06
CA MET A 80 6.86 -3.25 -4.21
C MET A 80 6.34 -4.42 -5.04
N PHE A 81 5.63 -4.14 -6.13
CA PHE A 81 5.04 -5.18 -6.97
C PHE A 81 6.10 -6.00 -7.70
N MET A 82 7.14 -5.36 -8.25
CA MET A 82 8.23 -6.04 -8.93
C MET A 82 9.07 -6.87 -7.96
N GLU A 83 9.36 -6.33 -6.78
CA GLU A 83 10.09 -7.08 -5.75
C GLU A 83 9.28 -8.28 -5.23
N ALA A 84 7.95 -8.17 -5.15
CA ALA A 84 7.10 -9.30 -4.82
C ALA A 84 7.24 -10.43 -5.84
N ILE A 85 7.28 -10.12 -7.13
CA ILE A 85 7.53 -11.11 -8.19
C ILE A 85 8.91 -11.75 -8.01
N ALA A 86 9.96 -10.96 -7.76
CA ALA A 86 11.32 -11.45 -7.56
C ALA A 86 11.42 -12.41 -6.36
N LEU A 87 10.80 -12.03 -5.23
CA LEU A 87 10.76 -12.88 -4.02
C LEU A 87 10.02 -14.20 -4.22
N LEU A 88 8.98 -14.21 -5.04
CA LEU A 88 8.19 -15.40 -5.36
C LEU A 88 8.86 -16.28 -6.41
N ALA A 89 9.65 -15.70 -7.31
CA ALA A 89 10.39 -16.40 -8.36
C ALA A 89 11.63 -17.12 -7.80
N ALA A 90 12.34 -16.53 -6.85
CA ALA A 90 13.61 -17.03 -6.32
C ALA A 90 13.56 -18.49 -5.80
N PRO A 91 12.56 -18.92 -4.99
CA PRO A 91 12.45 -20.30 -4.55
C PRO A 91 12.11 -21.29 -5.68
N ARG A 92 11.60 -20.77 -6.79
CA ARG A 92 11.23 -21.55 -7.98
C ARG A 92 12.36 -21.69 -9.00
N GLY A 93 13.56 -21.18 -8.66
CA GLY A 93 14.74 -21.25 -9.51
C GLY A 93 14.76 -20.20 -10.61
N PHE A 94 14.19 -19.03 -10.36
CA PHE A 94 14.23 -17.90 -11.29
C PHE A 94 14.63 -16.59 -10.59
N SER A 95 15.43 -15.78 -11.28
CA SER A 95 15.68 -14.37 -10.94
C SER A 95 14.83 -13.48 -11.83
N LEU A 96 14.30 -12.40 -11.27
CA LEU A 96 13.63 -11.36 -12.04
C LEU A 96 14.66 -10.30 -12.47
N GLU A 97 14.86 -10.20 -13.76
CA GLU A 97 15.58 -9.09 -14.40
C GLU A 97 14.57 -8.10 -14.98
N PHE A 98 14.92 -6.84 -15.03
CA PHE A 98 14.01 -5.83 -15.58
C PHE A 98 14.75 -4.61 -16.13
N ASP A 99 14.16 -4.01 -17.16
CA ASP A 99 14.58 -2.73 -17.72
C ASP A 99 13.42 -1.74 -17.61
N LEU A 100 13.63 -0.62 -16.91
CA LEU A 100 12.71 0.50 -16.93
C LEU A 100 12.72 1.12 -18.33
N ILE A 101 11.55 1.37 -18.90
CA ILE A 101 11.42 1.91 -20.27
C ILE A 101 11.87 3.38 -20.32
N HIS A 102 11.62 4.13 -19.24
CA HIS A 102 12.05 5.51 -19.07
C HIS A 102 12.73 5.70 -17.71
N ALA A 103 13.42 6.81 -17.52
CA ALA A 103 13.95 7.20 -16.22
C ALA A 103 12.83 7.42 -15.20
N ALA A 104 13.12 7.20 -13.91
CA ALA A 104 12.15 7.33 -12.84
C ALA A 104 11.55 8.74 -12.75
N GLU A 105 12.36 9.77 -13.03
CA GLU A 105 11.97 11.17 -13.06
C GLU A 105 10.88 11.44 -14.10
N TRP A 106 11.00 10.83 -15.28
CA TRP A 106 9.99 10.92 -16.33
C TRP A 106 8.65 10.34 -15.88
N TYR A 107 8.68 9.21 -15.16
CA TYR A 107 7.44 8.62 -14.63
C TYR A 107 6.81 9.50 -13.56
N ALA A 108 7.60 10.03 -12.63
CA ALA A 108 7.10 10.91 -11.58
C ALA A 108 6.36 12.11 -12.18
N GLU A 109 6.99 12.79 -13.13
CA GLU A 109 6.39 13.92 -13.84
C GLU A 109 5.13 13.51 -14.63
N THR A 110 5.22 12.43 -15.40
CA THR A 110 4.13 11.96 -16.26
C THR A 110 2.93 11.45 -15.44
N ILE A 111 3.16 10.75 -14.33
CA ILE A 111 2.10 10.27 -13.43
C ILE A 111 1.31 11.44 -12.85
N VAL A 112 1.96 12.53 -12.52
CA VAL A 112 1.33 13.71 -11.90
C VAL A 112 0.69 14.63 -12.94
N HIS A 113 1.36 14.92 -14.05
CA HIS A 113 0.99 16.03 -14.94
C HIS A 113 0.39 15.64 -16.29
N ASP A 114 0.85 14.57 -16.94
CA ASP A 114 0.31 14.18 -18.26
C ASP A 114 -1.00 13.39 -18.11
N ARG A 115 -2.03 13.73 -18.89
CA ARG A 115 -3.36 13.10 -18.89
C ARG A 115 -3.75 12.42 -20.20
N LYS A 116 -2.85 12.36 -21.17
CA LYS A 116 -3.17 11.90 -22.54
C LYS A 116 -3.21 10.38 -22.68
N THR A 117 -2.43 9.66 -21.90
CA THR A 117 -2.27 8.21 -22.05
C THR A 117 -2.79 7.47 -20.82
N ASP A 118 -3.72 6.53 -20.98
CA ASP A 118 -4.30 5.76 -19.86
C ASP A 118 -3.32 4.75 -19.25
N LEU A 119 -2.50 4.10 -20.07
CA LEU A 119 -1.50 3.10 -19.67
C LEU A 119 -0.11 3.58 -20.05
N LEU A 120 0.76 3.74 -19.06
CA LEU A 120 2.16 4.09 -19.28
C LEU A 120 3.01 2.82 -19.27
N PRO A 121 3.73 2.49 -20.36
CA PRO A 121 4.74 1.42 -20.34
C PRO A 121 5.75 1.71 -19.23
N PHE A 122 6.00 0.75 -18.33
CA PHE A 122 6.86 0.96 -17.16
C PHE A 122 8.15 0.16 -17.22
N ALA A 123 8.05 -1.16 -17.37
CA ALA A 123 9.22 -2.02 -17.42
C ALA A 123 8.99 -3.22 -18.33
N ARG A 124 10.10 -3.74 -18.89
CA ARG A 124 10.17 -5.08 -19.43
C ARG A 124 10.72 -5.99 -18.37
N LEU A 125 10.06 -7.13 -18.16
CA LEU A 125 10.40 -8.11 -17.13
C LEU A 125 10.88 -9.40 -17.81
N HIS A 126 11.95 -9.98 -17.29
CA HIS A 126 12.48 -11.26 -17.76
C HIS A 126 12.76 -12.20 -16.57
N LEU A 127 12.31 -13.44 -16.68
CA LEU A 127 12.59 -14.50 -15.71
C LEU A 127 13.76 -15.35 -16.19
N SER A 128 14.94 -15.11 -15.63
CA SER A 128 16.16 -15.86 -15.93
C SER A 128 16.30 -17.08 -15.01
N PRO A 129 16.55 -18.31 -15.54
CA PRO A 129 16.79 -19.48 -14.71
C PRO A 129 18.02 -19.27 -13.81
N CYS A 130 17.90 -19.67 -12.56
CA CYS A 130 19.00 -19.67 -11.61
C CYS A 130 18.85 -20.82 -10.61
N SER A 131 19.84 -21.06 -9.76
CA SER A 131 19.65 -21.98 -8.65
C SER A 131 18.56 -21.49 -7.71
N PRO A 132 17.62 -22.35 -7.25
CA PRO A 132 16.63 -21.96 -6.26
C PRO A 132 17.28 -21.34 -5.04
N ARG A 133 16.70 -20.22 -4.55
CA ARG A 133 17.18 -19.52 -3.37
C ARG A 133 16.08 -19.47 -2.33
N GLU A 134 16.39 -19.92 -1.13
CA GLU A 134 15.46 -19.76 -0.03
C GLU A 134 15.20 -18.27 0.26
N THR A 135 13.97 -17.97 0.63
CA THR A 135 13.56 -16.63 1.06
C THR A 135 12.93 -16.73 2.45
N PRO A 136 13.20 -15.77 3.35
CA PRO A 136 12.51 -15.70 4.64
C PRO A 136 11.03 -15.32 4.49
N TYR A 137 10.58 -15.02 3.27
CA TYR A 137 9.22 -14.53 2.98
C TYR A 137 8.44 -15.52 2.10
N PRO A 138 7.98 -16.66 2.66
CA PRO A 138 7.17 -17.61 1.90
C PRO A 138 5.83 -16.98 1.44
N GLU A 139 5.23 -17.54 0.42
CA GLU A 139 3.99 -17.07 -0.20
C GLU A 139 2.88 -16.81 0.83
N SER A 140 2.79 -17.64 1.87
CA SER A 140 1.81 -17.48 2.94
C SER A 140 1.89 -16.14 3.67
N LEU A 141 3.06 -15.49 3.73
CA LEU A 141 3.21 -14.17 4.35
C LEU A 141 2.55 -13.06 3.52
N PHE A 142 2.60 -13.13 2.20
CA PHE A 142 1.88 -12.20 1.33
C PHE A 142 0.37 -12.24 1.59
N LEU A 143 -0.16 -13.44 1.87
CA LEU A 143 -1.57 -13.64 2.18
C LEU A 143 -1.92 -13.22 3.61
N LYS A 144 -0.99 -13.31 4.56
CA LYS A 144 -1.15 -12.91 5.97
C LYS A 144 -0.97 -11.41 6.20
N ARG A 145 -0.07 -10.77 5.42
CA ARG A 145 0.22 -9.34 5.55
C ARG A 145 -1.06 -8.49 5.39
N ARG A 146 -1.31 -7.60 6.34
CA ARG A 146 -2.47 -6.68 6.35
C ARG A 146 -2.09 -5.35 6.96
N THR A 147 -2.89 -4.33 6.64
CA THR A 147 -2.88 -3.05 7.36
C THR A 147 -3.84 -3.15 8.54
N SER A 148 -3.38 -2.84 9.76
CA SER A 148 -4.21 -2.92 10.96
C SER A 148 -4.62 -1.54 11.45
N ARG A 149 -5.89 -1.18 11.26
CA ARG A 149 -6.49 0.01 11.85
C ARG A 149 -7.20 -0.26 13.18
N ILE A 150 -7.32 -1.53 13.59
CA ILE A 150 -7.90 -1.91 14.88
C ILE A 150 -6.93 -1.61 16.03
N CYS A 151 -7.44 -1.60 17.25
CA CYS A 151 -6.65 -1.37 18.47
C CYS A 151 -5.46 -2.33 18.56
N SER A 152 -4.30 -1.83 18.97
CA SER A 152 -3.15 -2.69 19.26
C SER A 152 -3.30 -3.34 20.64
N LEU A 153 -2.65 -4.50 20.82
CA LEU A 153 -2.44 -5.07 22.14
C LEU A 153 -1.41 -4.21 22.92
N PRO A 154 -1.44 -4.21 24.24
CA PRO A 154 -0.55 -3.38 25.06
C PRO A 154 0.92 -3.84 25.04
N THR A 155 1.20 -4.99 24.42
CA THR A 155 2.55 -5.53 24.31
C THR A 155 3.40 -4.67 23.35
N PRO A 156 4.53 -4.10 23.81
CA PRO A 156 5.43 -3.36 22.93
C PRO A 156 6.11 -4.27 21.92
N VAL A 157 6.68 -3.67 20.88
CA VAL A 157 7.51 -4.39 19.91
C VAL A 157 8.81 -4.81 20.62
N GLY A 158 9.09 -6.12 20.65
CA GLY A 158 10.27 -6.66 21.33
C GLY A 158 11.57 -6.23 20.65
N GLU A 159 12.64 -6.13 21.43
CA GLU A 159 13.96 -5.67 20.99
C GLU A 159 14.51 -6.47 19.79
N THR A 160 14.33 -7.78 19.78
CA THR A 160 14.74 -8.64 18.64
C THR A 160 14.02 -8.25 17.34
N ALA A 161 12.74 -7.92 17.42
CA ALA A 161 11.98 -7.48 16.28
C ALA A 161 12.43 -6.09 15.80
N VAL A 162 12.70 -5.18 16.74
CA VAL A 162 13.27 -3.86 16.46
C VAL A 162 14.60 -3.99 15.73
N ALA A 163 15.51 -4.81 16.27
CA ALA A 163 16.82 -5.05 15.65
C ALA A 163 16.71 -5.66 14.26
N SER A 164 15.80 -6.62 14.05
CA SER A 164 15.55 -7.23 12.73
C SER A 164 15.09 -6.18 11.71
N LEU A 165 14.13 -5.33 12.07
CA LEU A 165 13.60 -4.29 11.21
C LEU A 165 14.64 -3.19 10.92
N ALA A 166 15.42 -2.79 11.93
CA ALA A 166 16.49 -1.80 11.78
C ALA A 166 17.61 -2.31 10.88
N ASN A 167 18.06 -3.55 11.08
CA ASN A 167 19.08 -4.17 10.24
C ASN A 167 18.62 -4.28 8.78
N LEU A 168 17.36 -4.68 8.55
CA LEU A 168 16.80 -4.71 7.21
C LEU A 168 16.78 -3.31 6.58
N ALA A 169 16.40 -2.27 7.33
CA ALA A 169 16.40 -0.91 6.83
C ALA A 169 17.81 -0.45 6.43
N ILE A 170 18.80 -0.68 7.29
CA ILE A 170 20.21 -0.33 7.03
C ILE A 170 20.74 -1.00 5.77
N GLN A 171 20.43 -2.28 5.53
CA GLN A 171 20.85 -3.00 4.32
C GLN A 171 20.34 -2.37 3.02
N TRP A 172 19.27 -1.58 3.11
CA TRP A 172 18.66 -0.87 1.97
C TRP A 172 18.91 0.64 2.01
N GLY A 173 19.88 1.11 2.80
CA GLY A 173 20.19 2.53 2.92
C GLY A 173 19.08 3.36 3.57
N GLN A 174 18.20 2.73 4.34
CA GLN A 174 17.10 3.35 5.05
C GLN A 174 17.36 3.32 6.56
N ARG A 175 16.60 4.10 7.32
CA ARG A 175 16.62 4.07 8.78
C ARG A 175 15.24 3.71 9.31
N TYR A 176 15.21 2.86 10.34
CA TYR A 176 14.03 2.56 11.11
C TYR A 176 14.21 3.07 12.54
N GLU A 177 13.27 3.88 12.96
CA GLU A 177 13.21 4.43 14.32
C GLU A 177 11.84 4.16 14.92
N GLN A 178 11.76 4.14 16.26
CA GLN A 178 10.49 3.97 16.95
C GLN A 178 10.36 4.90 18.16
N ILE A 179 9.12 5.24 18.47
CA ILE A 179 8.72 6.01 19.66
C ILE A 179 7.76 5.15 20.46
N THR A 180 8.06 4.98 21.76
CA THR A 180 7.25 4.23 22.72
C THR A 180 6.83 5.07 23.93
N ASP A 181 7.37 6.29 24.05
CA ASP A 181 6.94 7.25 25.07
C ASP A 181 5.48 7.66 24.80
N SER A 182 4.63 7.49 25.81
CA SER A 182 3.19 7.65 25.69
C SER A 182 2.77 9.08 25.31
N ASP A 183 3.49 10.07 25.83
CA ASP A 183 3.13 11.48 25.61
C ASP A 183 3.52 11.89 24.17
N GLN A 184 4.67 11.41 23.69
CA GLN A 184 5.09 11.63 22.31
C GLN A 184 4.16 10.89 21.32
N VAL A 185 3.79 9.64 21.62
CA VAL A 185 2.82 8.88 20.81
C VAL A 185 1.49 9.63 20.73
N GLU A 186 0.96 10.10 21.87
CA GLU A 186 -0.31 10.82 21.90
C GLU A 186 -0.23 12.14 21.13
N ASN A 187 0.89 12.86 21.22
CA ASN A 187 1.12 14.09 20.46
C ASN A 187 1.14 13.82 18.94
N ILE A 188 1.82 12.77 18.49
CA ILE A 188 1.86 12.36 17.08
C ILE A 188 0.45 12.00 16.58
N LEU A 189 -0.32 11.26 17.37
CA LEU A 189 -1.68 10.87 17.00
C LEU A 189 -2.65 12.06 16.97
N ALA A 190 -2.45 13.06 17.81
CA ALA A 190 -3.20 14.31 17.79
C ALA A 190 -2.91 15.11 16.50
N HIS A 191 -1.63 15.22 16.12
CA HIS A 191 -1.23 15.88 14.88
C HIS A 191 -1.69 15.12 13.63
N ASN A 192 -1.59 13.78 13.62
CA ASN A 192 -2.17 12.97 12.54
C ASN A 192 -3.68 13.24 12.39
N THR A 193 -4.40 13.33 13.50
CA THR A 193 -5.83 13.67 13.47
C THR A 193 -6.05 15.06 12.86
N ASN A 194 -5.24 16.04 13.24
CA ASN A 194 -5.36 17.41 12.71
C ASN A 194 -5.09 17.45 11.21
N ALA A 195 -3.97 16.85 10.75
CA ALA A 195 -3.61 16.80 9.35
C ALA A 195 -4.69 16.10 8.49
N LEU A 196 -5.22 14.96 8.95
CA LEU A 196 -6.32 14.26 8.26
C LEU A 196 -7.54 15.18 8.08
N PHE A 197 -7.93 15.93 9.11
CA PHE A 197 -9.10 16.81 9.02
C PHE A 197 -8.82 18.10 8.24
N GLU A 198 -7.58 18.52 8.11
CA GLU A 198 -7.16 19.59 7.21
C GLU A 198 -7.26 19.14 5.75
N ASP A 199 -6.71 17.97 5.42
CA ASP A 199 -6.78 17.39 4.09
C ASP A 199 -8.22 17.11 3.64
N LEU A 200 -9.06 16.56 4.53
CA LEU A 200 -10.48 16.37 4.25
C LEU A 200 -11.26 17.67 4.06
N ASN A 201 -10.77 18.79 4.58
CA ASN A 201 -11.37 20.12 4.39
C ASN A 201 -10.87 20.82 3.11
N ASN A 202 -9.81 20.31 2.48
CA ASN A 202 -9.34 20.79 1.18
C ASN A 202 -10.13 20.08 0.07
N PRO A 203 -10.91 20.80 -0.78
CA PRO A 203 -11.78 20.18 -1.77
C PRO A 203 -11.03 19.29 -2.77
N GLU A 204 -9.82 19.68 -3.18
CA GLU A 204 -9.05 18.92 -4.17
C GLU A 204 -8.61 17.55 -3.63
N TYR A 205 -8.08 17.51 -2.41
CA TYR A 205 -7.70 16.26 -1.73
C TYR A 205 -8.91 15.43 -1.37
N HIS A 206 -9.96 16.07 -0.87
CA HIS A 206 -11.20 15.40 -0.48
C HIS A 206 -11.80 14.58 -1.63
N ASP A 207 -11.96 15.18 -2.80
CA ASP A 207 -12.59 14.53 -3.95
C ASP A 207 -11.77 13.33 -4.45
N GLU A 208 -10.44 13.45 -4.47
CA GLU A 208 -9.55 12.35 -4.82
C GLU A 208 -9.67 11.20 -3.82
N ILE A 209 -9.51 11.46 -2.52
CA ILE A 209 -9.58 10.42 -1.48
C ILE A 209 -10.95 9.74 -1.47
N VAL A 210 -12.03 10.51 -1.54
CA VAL A 210 -13.40 9.98 -1.52
C VAL A 210 -13.71 9.13 -2.74
N SER A 211 -13.12 9.41 -3.89
CA SER A 211 -13.25 8.57 -5.09
C SER A 211 -12.80 7.12 -4.86
N TRP A 212 -11.86 6.92 -3.93
CA TRP A 212 -11.34 5.61 -3.53
C TRP A 212 -12.09 4.97 -2.35
N PHE A 213 -13.08 5.61 -1.75
CA PHE A 213 -13.84 5.01 -0.66
C PHE A 213 -14.89 4.01 -1.15
N ARG A 214 -14.99 2.88 -0.48
CA ARG A 214 -15.95 1.81 -0.76
C ARG A 214 -16.87 1.66 0.44
N PHE A 215 -18.01 2.36 0.42
CA PHE A 215 -18.93 2.51 1.54
C PHE A 215 -19.82 1.29 1.79
N THR A 216 -19.88 0.34 0.87
CA THR A 216 -20.75 -0.84 0.97
C THR A 216 -20.00 -2.11 0.61
N ASP A 217 -20.43 -3.24 1.16
CA ASP A 217 -19.88 -4.55 0.80
C ASP A 217 -20.03 -4.84 -0.69
N ARG A 218 -21.16 -4.41 -1.29
CA ARG A 218 -21.38 -4.55 -2.73
C ARG A 218 -20.35 -3.76 -3.53
N ALA A 219 -20.08 -2.50 -3.16
CA ALA A 219 -19.08 -1.68 -3.82
C ALA A 219 -17.67 -2.27 -3.64
N ALA A 220 -17.31 -2.65 -2.42
CA ALA A 220 -16.01 -3.25 -2.11
C ALA A 220 -15.77 -4.56 -2.90
N LYS A 221 -16.77 -5.44 -2.97
CA LYS A 221 -16.70 -6.69 -3.75
C LYS A 221 -16.66 -6.45 -5.26
N ARG A 222 -17.37 -5.42 -5.74
CA ARG A 222 -17.43 -5.08 -7.17
C ARG A 222 -16.13 -4.48 -7.67
N HIS A 223 -15.61 -3.48 -6.96
CA HIS A 223 -14.41 -2.73 -7.39
C HIS A 223 -13.11 -3.42 -7.00
N ARG A 224 -13.09 -4.15 -5.88
CA ARG A 224 -11.92 -4.88 -5.33
C ARG A 224 -10.68 -4.02 -5.16
N ASP A 225 -10.88 -2.73 -4.92
CA ASP A 225 -9.87 -1.70 -4.74
C ASP A 225 -10.33 -0.67 -3.71
N GLY A 226 -9.51 0.34 -3.49
CA GLY A 226 -9.84 1.47 -2.64
C GLY A 226 -9.86 1.13 -1.15
N LEU A 227 -10.35 2.08 -0.39
CA LEU A 227 -10.48 2.01 1.07
C LEU A 227 -11.86 1.44 1.43
N ASP A 228 -11.86 0.18 1.77
CA ASP A 228 -13.05 -0.59 2.15
C ASP A 228 -13.44 -0.24 3.60
N TRP A 229 -14.69 0.15 3.84
CA TRP A 229 -15.21 0.57 5.14
C TRP A 229 -14.91 -0.45 6.27
N ARG A 230 -14.93 -1.75 5.98
CA ARG A 230 -14.60 -2.81 6.94
C ARG A 230 -13.16 -2.73 7.45
N CYS A 231 -12.25 -2.23 6.60
CA CYS A 231 -10.83 -2.07 6.91
C CYS A 231 -10.52 -0.72 7.56
N MET A 232 -11.51 0.18 7.71
CA MET A 232 -11.32 1.52 8.25
C MET A 232 -11.55 1.63 9.77
N ASN A 233 -11.90 0.53 10.43
CA ASN A 233 -12.20 0.50 11.86
C ASN A 233 -13.23 1.55 12.29
N THR A 234 -14.27 1.76 11.49
CA THR A 234 -15.33 2.73 11.75
C THR A 234 -16.70 2.16 11.36
N SER A 235 -17.76 2.72 11.89
CA SER A 235 -19.09 2.35 11.42
C SER A 235 -19.30 2.85 9.97
N ARG A 236 -20.04 2.08 9.19
CA ARG A 236 -20.37 2.43 7.81
C ARG A 236 -21.01 3.82 7.68
N SER A 237 -21.92 4.14 8.61
CA SER A 237 -22.60 5.44 8.63
C SER A 237 -21.65 6.59 8.93
N ALA A 238 -20.76 6.45 9.91
CA ALA A 238 -19.76 7.46 10.22
C ALA A 238 -18.78 7.68 9.07
N PHE A 239 -18.34 6.58 8.42
CA PHE A 239 -17.45 6.66 7.25
C PHE A 239 -18.11 7.37 6.07
N TRP A 240 -19.39 7.06 5.81
CA TRP A 240 -20.17 7.71 4.77
C TRP A 240 -20.40 9.21 5.08
N LEU A 241 -20.76 9.53 6.33
CA LEU A 241 -21.03 10.92 6.75
C LEU A 241 -19.78 11.79 6.60
N ALA A 242 -18.63 11.33 7.09
CA ALA A 242 -17.36 12.06 7.00
C ALA A 242 -16.96 12.34 5.54
N ALA A 243 -17.25 11.40 4.63
CA ALA A 243 -16.89 11.55 3.23
C ALA A 243 -17.89 12.34 2.39
N ARG A 244 -19.18 12.32 2.72
CA ARG A 244 -20.24 12.93 1.89
C ARG A 244 -20.74 14.28 2.37
N MET A 245 -20.39 14.66 3.59
CA MET A 245 -20.80 15.93 4.19
C MET A 245 -19.60 16.75 4.69
N PRO A 246 -18.64 17.10 3.81
CA PRO A 246 -17.46 17.87 4.22
C PRO A 246 -17.81 19.21 4.84
N LYS A 247 -18.95 19.81 4.48
CA LYS A 247 -19.45 21.05 5.11
C LYS A 247 -19.63 20.94 6.63
N LEU A 248 -19.88 19.75 7.17
CA LEU A 248 -19.93 19.55 8.62
C LEU A 248 -18.58 19.78 9.30
N LEU A 249 -17.48 19.60 8.56
CA LEU A 249 -16.12 19.86 9.05
C LEU A 249 -15.81 21.34 9.19
N LEU A 250 -16.62 22.23 8.57
CA LEU A 250 -16.47 23.67 8.69
C LEU A 250 -16.94 24.20 10.05
N PHE A 251 -17.86 23.48 10.72
CA PHE A 251 -18.37 23.91 12.02
C PHE A 251 -17.46 23.42 13.15
N PRO A 252 -16.92 24.30 14.01
CA PRO A 252 -15.94 23.92 15.04
C PRO A 252 -16.42 22.84 15.98
N PHE A 253 -17.69 22.87 16.38
CA PHE A 253 -18.26 21.88 17.29
C PHE A 253 -18.31 20.47 16.65
N THR A 254 -18.85 20.34 15.44
CA THR A 254 -18.94 19.06 14.71
C THR A 254 -17.54 18.53 14.39
N ARG A 255 -16.63 19.41 13.96
CA ARG A 255 -15.23 19.06 13.71
C ARG A 255 -14.57 18.50 14.96
N SER A 256 -14.74 19.14 16.11
CA SER A 256 -14.18 18.67 17.39
C SER A 256 -14.74 17.29 17.79
N LEU A 257 -16.06 17.10 17.64
CA LEU A 257 -16.70 15.82 17.93
C LEU A 257 -16.18 14.69 17.05
N LEU A 258 -16.05 14.93 15.73
CA LEU A 258 -15.52 13.95 14.78
C LEU A 258 -14.04 13.62 15.02
N LYS A 259 -13.21 14.63 15.34
CA LYS A 259 -11.82 14.43 15.77
C LYS A 259 -11.74 13.54 17.01
N ARG A 260 -12.57 13.81 18.02
CA ARG A 260 -12.62 13.00 19.25
C ARG A 260 -13.06 11.57 18.96
N GLN A 261 -14.03 11.38 18.09
CA GLN A 261 -14.47 10.04 17.65
C GLN A 261 -13.35 9.31 16.92
N TYR A 262 -12.69 9.95 15.97
CA TYR A 262 -11.56 9.36 15.24
C TYR A 262 -10.41 8.99 16.18
N ARG A 263 -10.06 9.85 17.16
CA ARG A 263 -9.05 9.51 18.18
C ARG A 263 -9.43 8.26 18.97
N ARG A 264 -10.69 8.12 19.37
CA ARG A 264 -11.16 6.91 20.06
C ARG A 264 -11.05 5.67 19.18
N GLN A 265 -11.29 5.78 17.87
CA GLN A 265 -11.17 4.67 16.92
C GLN A 265 -9.72 4.20 16.72
N LEU A 266 -8.73 5.08 16.84
CA LEU A 266 -7.32 4.67 16.81
C LEU A 266 -6.98 3.71 17.95
N GLY A 267 -7.68 3.81 19.09
CA GLY A 267 -7.51 2.96 20.26
C GLY A 267 -6.11 3.08 20.87
N LEU A 268 -5.66 2.01 21.49
CA LEU A 268 -4.32 1.92 22.03
C LEU A 268 -3.28 1.80 20.90
N VAL A 269 -2.26 2.64 20.98
CA VAL A 269 -1.10 2.63 20.08
C VAL A 269 0.17 2.66 20.94
N PRO A 270 0.77 1.52 21.27
CA PRO A 270 1.93 1.48 22.15
C PRO A 270 3.22 1.91 21.45
N THR A 271 3.28 1.82 20.12
CA THR A 271 4.50 2.11 19.38
C THR A 271 4.18 2.78 18.04
N ILE A 272 4.89 3.85 17.77
CA ILE A 272 4.98 4.49 16.46
C ILE A 272 6.32 4.12 15.82
N GLY A 273 6.29 3.57 14.62
CA GLY A 273 7.48 3.34 13.80
C GLY A 273 7.63 4.40 12.72
N MET A 274 8.85 4.69 12.34
CA MET A 274 9.21 5.65 11.29
C MET A 274 10.26 5.04 10.38
N LEU A 275 10.09 5.25 9.09
CA LEU A 275 11.12 4.99 8.08
C LEU A 275 11.59 6.33 7.52
N ALA A 276 12.90 6.51 7.49
CA ALA A 276 13.56 7.71 7.03
C ALA A 276 14.67 7.38 6.03
N GLY A 277 14.83 8.23 5.04
CA GLY A 277 15.81 8.07 3.96
C GLY A 277 15.37 8.80 2.71
N ASP A 278 16.10 8.62 1.65
CA ASP A 278 15.83 9.27 0.39
C ASP A 278 14.65 8.59 -0.32
N PHE A 279 13.47 9.19 -0.27
CA PHE A 279 12.23 8.65 -0.83
C PHE A 279 11.60 9.58 -1.88
N PHE A 280 11.57 10.89 -1.61
CA PHE A 280 10.82 11.83 -2.47
C PHE A 280 11.53 12.19 -3.77
N ARG A 281 12.70 11.61 -4.04
CA ARG A 281 13.31 11.58 -5.38
C ARG A 281 12.84 10.35 -6.14
N ALA A 282 12.44 10.52 -7.38
CA ALA A 282 11.82 9.48 -8.19
C ALA A 282 12.65 8.18 -8.28
N ALA A 283 13.94 8.27 -8.55
CA ALA A 283 14.84 7.12 -8.63
C ALA A 283 14.89 6.34 -7.31
N SER A 284 14.95 7.05 -6.18
CA SER A 284 14.98 6.45 -4.85
C SER A 284 13.62 5.86 -4.45
N ALA A 285 12.51 6.47 -4.88
CA ALA A 285 11.16 6.02 -4.55
C ALA A 285 10.88 4.59 -5.03
N PHE A 286 11.34 4.26 -6.24
CA PHE A 286 11.18 2.91 -6.80
C PHE A 286 11.96 1.86 -5.98
N GLU A 287 13.25 2.10 -5.70
CA GLU A 287 14.09 1.20 -4.90
C GLU A 287 13.59 1.11 -3.44
N THR A 288 13.16 2.23 -2.87
CA THR A 288 12.54 2.23 -1.53
C THR A 288 11.24 1.42 -1.51
N GLY A 289 10.51 1.37 -2.61
CA GLY A 289 9.36 0.48 -2.75
C GLY A 289 9.74 -1.00 -2.69
N ARG A 290 10.85 -1.40 -3.33
CA ARG A 290 11.38 -2.76 -3.24
C ARG A 290 11.76 -3.11 -1.80
N PHE A 291 12.37 -2.17 -1.08
CA PHE A 291 12.62 -2.30 0.36
C PHE A 291 11.31 -2.43 1.16
N LEU A 292 10.32 -1.57 0.89
CA LEU A 292 9.11 -1.47 1.69
C LEU A 292 8.30 -2.78 1.71
N ILE A 293 8.22 -3.51 0.60
CA ILE A 293 7.54 -4.81 0.61
C ILE A 293 8.27 -5.83 1.50
N ARG A 294 9.60 -5.86 1.47
CA ARG A 294 10.41 -6.72 2.36
C ARG A 294 10.20 -6.34 3.82
N PHE A 295 10.24 -5.05 4.14
CA PHE A 295 9.98 -4.55 5.49
C PHE A 295 8.58 -4.94 5.97
N TRP A 296 7.58 -4.84 5.12
CA TRP A 296 6.21 -5.20 5.49
C TRP A 296 6.00 -6.72 5.61
N LEU A 297 6.70 -7.53 4.83
CA LEU A 297 6.71 -8.97 4.99
C LEU A 297 7.46 -9.40 6.24
N GLU A 298 8.55 -8.69 6.60
CA GLU A 298 9.28 -8.92 7.84
C GLU A 298 8.40 -8.61 9.06
N THR A 299 7.66 -7.50 9.06
CA THR A 299 6.68 -7.23 10.13
C THR A 299 5.65 -8.35 10.26
N ALA A 300 5.15 -8.88 9.13
CA ALA A 300 4.20 -9.99 9.13
C ALA A 300 4.84 -11.30 9.63
N ARG A 301 6.12 -11.55 9.33
CA ARG A 301 6.90 -12.71 9.82
C ARG A 301 7.06 -12.65 11.34
N LEU A 302 7.25 -11.45 11.87
CA LEU A 302 7.35 -11.18 13.31
C LEU A 302 5.99 -11.15 14.03
N GLY A 303 4.88 -11.41 13.31
CA GLY A 303 3.53 -11.35 13.90
C GLY A 303 3.03 -9.94 14.20
N LEU A 304 3.66 -8.94 13.58
CA LEU A 304 3.33 -7.53 13.75
C LEU A 304 2.47 -7.01 12.59
N PHE A 305 1.67 -5.99 12.88
CA PHE A 305 0.90 -5.26 11.88
C PHE A 305 1.29 -3.79 11.89
N ILE A 306 1.22 -3.17 10.72
CA ILE A 306 1.41 -1.71 10.60
C ILE A 306 0.17 -1.02 10.05
N HIS A 307 0.03 0.27 10.41
CA HIS A 307 -0.96 1.20 9.86
C HIS A 307 -0.28 2.53 9.54
N PRO A 308 -0.01 2.82 8.28
CA PRO A 308 0.56 4.09 7.86
C PRO A 308 -0.32 5.29 8.20
N TYR A 309 0.31 6.38 8.63
CA TYR A 309 -0.29 7.69 8.85
C TYR A 309 0.21 8.64 7.76
N GLY A 310 -0.28 8.44 6.53
CA GLY A 310 0.17 9.14 5.33
C GLY A 310 0.12 10.67 5.46
N ASN A 311 -0.95 11.20 6.04
CA ASN A 311 -1.15 12.62 6.22
C ASN A 311 -0.01 13.34 6.95
N LEU A 312 0.75 12.64 7.81
CA LEU A 312 1.90 13.21 8.50
C LEU A 312 3.13 13.42 7.61
N VAL A 313 3.15 12.83 6.42
CA VAL A 313 4.28 12.95 5.47
C VAL A 313 3.86 13.59 4.14
N THR A 314 2.56 13.55 3.78
CA THR A 314 2.05 14.19 2.56
C THR A 314 1.57 15.63 2.79
N ASN A 315 1.11 15.96 4.01
CA ASN A 315 0.75 17.33 4.39
C ASN A 315 2.03 18.12 4.78
N PRO A 316 2.39 19.20 4.08
CA PRO A 316 3.66 19.91 4.31
C PRO A 316 3.81 20.45 5.74
N SER A 317 2.73 21.00 6.32
CA SER A 317 2.76 21.53 7.70
C SER A 317 3.02 20.42 8.71
N ALA A 318 2.35 19.26 8.53
CA ALA A 318 2.52 18.11 9.40
C ALA A 318 3.93 17.48 9.25
N ALA A 319 4.46 17.39 8.04
CA ALA A 319 5.80 16.88 7.78
C ALA A 319 6.89 17.74 8.43
N ASN A 320 6.79 19.06 8.32
CA ASN A 320 7.70 19.99 8.98
C ASN A 320 7.64 19.84 10.51
N TRP A 321 6.43 19.86 11.07
CA TRP A 321 6.23 19.64 12.50
C TRP A 321 6.83 18.31 12.98
N LEU A 322 6.62 17.23 12.22
CA LEU A 322 7.14 15.89 12.53
C LEU A 322 8.67 15.90 12.58
N ALA A 323 9.34 16.48 11.58
CA ALA A 323 10.79 16.60 11.53
C ALA A 323 11.35 17.44 12.70
N GLU A 324 10.68 18.55 13.05
CA GLU A 324 11.06 19.39 14.19
C GLU A 324 10.88 18.68 15.52
N THR A 325 9.81 17.92 15.69
CA THR A 325 9.48 17.24 16.95
C THR A 325 10.37 16.02 17.18
N THR A 326 10.58 15.20 16.16
CA THR A 326 11.35 13.95 16.28
C THR A 326 12.85 14.17 16.11
N LYS A 327 13.29 15.31 15.57
CA LYS A 327 14.68 15.58 15.14
C LYS A 327 15.20 14.60 14.08
N ILE A 328 14.31 13.87 13.41
CA ILE A 328 14.63 12.95 12.32
C ILE A 328 14.29 13.62 11.01
N LYS A 329 15.28 13.73 10.14
CA LYS A 329 15.10 14.26 8.77
C LYS A 329 14.68 13.15 7.82
N ASP A 330 14.03 13.55 6.73
CA ASP A 330 13.70 12.68 5.60
C ASP A 330 12.78 11.49 6.00
N ILE A 331 11.87 11.70 6.98
CA ILE A 331 10.82 10.73 7.30
C ILE A 331 9.86 10.67 6.12
N TRP A 332 9.74 9.50 5.49
CA TRP A 332 8.83 9.29 4.37
C TRP A 332 7.68 8.33 4.69
N LEU A 333 7.76 7.59 5.79
CA LEU A 333 6.66 6.76 6.28
C LEU A 333 6.66 6.74 7.81
N ILE A 334 5.53 7.10 8.38
CA ILE A 334 5.25 6.98 9.81
C ILE A 334 4.02 6.12 10.00
N PHE A 335 4.04 5.22 10.97
CA PHE A 335 3.00 4.22 11.13
C PHE A 335 2.89 3.73 12.57
N LYS A 336 1.68 3.35 12.94
CA LYS A 336 1.48 2.48 14.10
C LYS A 336 2.08 1.11 13.80
N ILE A 337 2.80 0.52 14.75
CA ILE A 337 3.31 -0.85 14.68
C ILE A 337 3.02 -1.59 15.99
N GLY A 338 2.65 -2.86 15.90
CA GLY A 338 2.40 -3.69 17.09
C GLY A 338 1.58 -4.93 16.78
N HIS A 339 1.34 -5.70 17.82
CA HIS A 339 0.44 -6.84 17.79
C HIS A 339 -1.03 -6.36 17.83
N SER A 340 -1.91 -7.08 17.17
CA SER A 340 -3.36 -6.87 17.21
C SER A 340 -4.08 -8.19 16.90
N GLU A 341 -5.38 -8.23 17.11
CA GLU A 341 -6.22 -9.25 16.48
C GLU A 341 -6.02 -9.19 14.95
N THR A 342 -6.41 -10.27 14.25
CA THR A 342 -6.27 -10.32 12.80
C THR A 342 -7.17 -9.28 12.12
N PRO A 343 -6.60 -8.26 11.45
CA PRO A 343 -7.40 -7.23 10.81
C PRO A 343 -8.21 -7.76 9.62
N PRO A 344 -9.31 -7.10 9.24
CA PRO A 344 -10.01 -7.41 8.00
C PRO A 344 -9.10 -7.35 6.78
N LYS A 345 -9.31 -8.25 5.82
CA LYS A 345 -8.56 -8.27 4.56
C LYS A 345 -9.23 -7.38 3.52
N SER A 346 -8.47 -6.44 2.95
CA SER A 346 -8.93 -5.66 1.79
C SER A 346 -9.04 -6.56 0.56
N TYR A 347 -10.01 -6.28 -0.30
CA TYR A 347 -10.09 -6.93 -1.60
C TYR A 347 -8.92 -6.54 -2.49
N ARG A 348 -8.61 -7.44 -3.42
CA ARG A 348 -7.68 -7.19 -4.53
C ARG A 348 -8.40 -7.48 -5.83
N ARG A 349 -8.08 -6.74 -6.89
CA ARG A 349 -8.51 -7.08 -8.24
C ARG A 349 -8.05 -8.49 -8.58
N SER A 350 -8.82 -9.18 -9.39
CA SER A 350 -8.38 -10.47 -9.95
C SER A 350 -7.18 -10.26 -10.89
N LEU A 351 -6.41 -11.30 -11.10
CA LEU A 351 -5.31 -11.23 -12.05
C LEU A 351 -5.81 -10.86 -13.46
N ALA A 352 -6.96 -11.39 -13.87
CA ALA A 352 -7.58 -11.04 -15.16
C ALA A 352 -7.88 -9.52 -15.29
N GLU A 353 -8.30 -8.85 -14.21
CA GLU A 353 -8.51 -7.40 -14.19
C GLU A 353 -7.20 -6.60 -14.23
N ALA A 354 -6.08 -7.20 -13.86
CA ALA A 354 -4.75 -6.59 -13.92
C ALA A 354 -4.08 -6.78 -15.29
N MET A 355 -4.53 -7.72 -16.11
CA MET A 355 -3.95 -7.98 -17.43
C MET A 355 -4.30 -6.89 -18.45
N VAL A 356 -3.40 -6.68 -19.40
CA VAL A 356 -3.56 -5.81 -20.59
C VAL A 356 -3.79 -6.68 -21.83
N GLY A 357 -4.87 -6.42 -22.58
CA GLY A 357 -5.24 -7.21 -23.76
C GLY A 357 -6.08 -8.43 -23.41
N GLN A 358 -6.66 -9.08 -24.45
CA GLN A 358 -7.24 -10.42 -24.31
C GLN A 358 -6.10 -11.42 -24.43
N LEU A 359 -6.05 -12.36 -23.50
CA LEU A 359 -5.17 -13.54 -23.58
C LEU A 359 -5.61 -14.48 -24.66
#